data_b2daafbb5bfc35e4d17bd94e32b1a854
#
_entry.id   b2daafbb5bfc35e4d17bd94e32b1a854
#
_cell.length_a   1.000
_cell.length_b   1.000
_cell.length_c   1.000
_cell.angle_alpha   90.00
_cell.angle_beta   90.00
_cell.angle_gamma   90.00
#
_symmetry.space_group_name_H-M   'P 1'
#
loop_
_entity.id
_entity.type
_entity.pdbx_description
1 polymer ?
#
loop_
_entity_poly.entity_id
_entity_poly.type
_entity_poly.pdbx_seq_one_letter_code
_entity_poly.pdbx_strand_id
1 'polypeptide(L)'
;VDPSGEIVCAGSVDTFQIHIWSLKTGRLLDILAGHQGPVTSLCFSPESALLASGSWDKTVRLWDVYDGRGQTDVLPHAHDVLAVAFRPDGKQVAVATLDGQIFLWKPDDARLEGTIEGRRDMAGGKTIGDKRSASNISAGKTFKTLAYSADGSLLLAGGNGKSVCMYDVAGRALLRKFPLSSSKAMDGTIEQLDSNRVTDAGPLDLLPGGSDDDEDDNGLRRGARG
;
A
#
# COMPACT_ATOMS: atom_id res chain seq x y z
N VAL A 1 -0.52 -7.73 -19.95
CA VAL A 1 -0.25 -8.69 -21.02
C VAL A 1 -0.44 -10.08 -20.43
N ASP A 2 -1.03 -10.98 -21.18
CA ASP A 2 -1.20 -12.37 -20.80
C ASP A 2 0.14 -13.14 -20.86
N PRO A 3 0.26 -14.31 -20.21
CA PRO A 3 1.50 -15.10 -20.20
C PRO A 3 1.95 -15.58 -21.59
N SER A 4 1.01 -15.78 -22.52
CA SER A 4 1.34 -16.19 -23.91
C SER A 4 1.87 -15.03 -24.77
N GLY A 5 1.66 -13.78 -24.37
CA GLY A 5 2.01 -12.59 -25.13
C GLY A 5 1.08 -12.31 -26.32
N GLU A 6 -0.09 -12.92 -26.37
CA GLU A 6 -1.06 -12.72 -27.46
C GLU A 6 -2.09 -11.64 -27.19
N ILE A 7 -2.40 -11.41 -25.91
CA ILE A 7 -3.49 -10.52 -25.49
C ILE A 7 -2.96 -9.43 -24.55
N VAL A 8 -3.51 -8.22 -24.70
CA VAL A 8 -3.33 -7.12 -23.75
C VAL A 8 -4.68 -6.63 -23.27
N CYS A 9 -4.78 -6.40 -21.96
CA CYS A 9 -5.97 -5.84 -21.33
C CYS A 9 -5.66 -4.48 -20.72
N ALA A 10 -6.62 -3.55 -20.80
CA ALA A 10 -6.58 -2.28 -20.12
C ALA A 10 -7.92 -1.95 -19.48
N GLY A 11 -7.88 -1.50 -18.24
CA GLY A 11 -9.05 -1.01 -17.51
C GLY A 11 -9.32 0.45 -17.80
N SER A 12 -10.58 0.81 -17.95
CA SER A 12 -11.03 2.18 -18.11
C SER A 12 -11.43 2.78 -16.77
N VAL A 13 -11.06 4.04 -16.58
CA VAL A 13 -11.45 4.84 -15.41
C VAL A 13 -12.82 5.45 -15.61
N ASP A 14 -13.18 5.80 -16.85
CA ASP A 14 -14.43 6.51 -17.17
C ASP A 14 -15.61 5.56 -17.42
N THR A 15 -15.38 4.49 -18.18
CA THR A 15 -16.45 3.53 -18.55
C THR A 15 -16.52 2.34 -17.60
N PHE A 16 -15.54 2.16 -16.73
CA PHE A 16 -15.42 1.04 -15.77
C PHE A 16 -15.34 -0.34 -16.45
N GLN A 17 -14.97 -0.35 -17.73
CA GLN A 17 -14.86 -1.55 -18.55
C GLN A 17 -13.41 -1.97 -18.72
N ILE A 18 -13.21 -3.22 -19.03
CA ILE A 18 -11.89 -3.77 -19.36
C ILE A 18 -11.92 -4.10 -20.85
N HIS A 19 -11.02 -3.51 -21.58
CA HIS A 19 -10.87 -3.74 -23.00
C HIS A 19 -9.76 -4.75 -23.25
N ILE A 20 -9.98 -5.66 -24.18
CA ILE A 20 -9.08 -6.75 -24.55
C ILE A 20 -8.69 -6.60 -26.00
N TRP A 21 -7.38 -6.53 -26.27
CA TRP A 21 -6.85 -6.45 -27.63
C TRP A 21 -5.92 -7.61 -27.94
N SER A 22 -5.89 -8.02 -29.21
CA SER A 22 -4.83 -8.87 -29.72
C SER A 22 -3.57 -8.05 -29.94
N LEU A 23 -2.47 -8.45 -29.32
CA LEU A 23 -1.15 -7.84 -29.55
C LEU A 23 -0.66 -8.05 -30.98
N LYS A 24 -0.98 -9.18 -31.60
CA LYS A 24 -0.56 -9.54 -32.95
C LYS A 24 -1.21 -8.69 -34.03
N THR A 25 -2.48 -8.35 -33.84
CA THR A 25 -3.28 -7.65 -34.89
C THR A 25 -3.64 -6.22 -34.51
N GLY A 26 -3.49 -5.83 -33.23
CA GLY A 26 -3.94 -4.55 -32.69
C GLY A 26 -5.46 -4.40 -32.65
N ARG A 27 -6.22 -5.46 -32.94
CA ARG A 27 -7.68 -5.41 -32.96
C ARG A 27 -8.26 -5.61 -31.56
N LEU A 28 -9.33 -4.86 -31.27
CA LEU A 28 -10.17 -5.10 -30.11
C LEU A 28 -10.84 -6.47 -30.26
N LEU A 29 -10.67 -7.35 -29.28
CA LEU A 29 -11.26 -8.68 -29.23
C LEU A 29 -12.57 -8.69 -28.47
N ASP A 30 -12.56 -8.07 -27.25
CA ASP A 30 -13.72 -8.09 -26.37
C ASP A 30 -13.71 -6.91 -25.39
N ILE A 31 -14.87 -6.67 -24.76
CA ILE A 31 -15.07 -5.66 -23.71
C ILE A 31 -15.77 -6.32 -22.53
N LEU A 32 -15.07 -6.44 -21.41
CA LEU A 32 -15.65 -6.98 -20.19
C LEU A 32 -16.31 -5.85 -19.38
N ALA A 33 -17.62 -5.95 -19.22
CA ALA A 33 -18.42 -5.00 -18.46
C ALA A 33 -18.95 -5.66 -17.18
N GLY A 34 -18.97 -4.88 -16.08
CA GLY A 34 -19.49 -5.38 -14.80
C GLY A 34 -19.09 -4.51 -13.63
N HIS A 35 -17.87 -3.94 -13.60
CA HIS A 35 -17.48 -3.03 -12.55
C HIS A 35 -18.36 -1.77 -12.52
N GLN A 36 -18.57 -1.24 -11.31
CA GLN A 36 -19.35 -0.03 -11.05
C GLN A 36 -18.48 1.15 -10.62
N GLY A 37 -17.18 1.00 -10.71
CA GLY A 37 -16.17 2.01 -10.39
C GLY A 37 -14.91 1.83 -11.21
N PRO A 38 -13.98 2.79 -11.13
CA PRO A 38 -12.71 2.76 -11.85
C PRO A 38 -11.93 1.46 -11.64
N VAL A 39 -11.46 0.86 -12.72
CA VAL A 39 -10.60 -0.32 -12.68
C VAL A 39 -9.16 0.15 -12.44
N THR A 40 -8.59 -0.21 -11.30
CA THR A 40 -7.29 0.27 -10.84
C THR A 40 -6.14 -0.68 -11.13
N SER A 41 -6.41 -1.97 -11.17
CA SER A 41 -5.39 -2.99 -11.31
C SER A 41 -5.91 -4.20 -12.08
N LEU A 42 -5.06 -4.74 -12.94
CA LEU A 42 -5.31 -5.94 -13.73
C LEU A 42 -4.13 -6.89 -13.60
N CYS A 43 -4.40 -8.16 -13.41
CA CYS A 43 -3.37 -9.20 -13.38
C CYS A 43 -3.90 -10.48 -14.02
N PHE A 44 -3.14 -11.04 -14.96
CA PHE A 44 -3.42 -12.37 -15.51
C PHE A 44 -2.88 -13.46 -14.58
N SER A 45 -3.60 -14.56 -14.51
CA SER A 45 -3.08 -15.78 -13.91
C SER A 45 -1.96 -16.36 -14.78
N PRO A 46 -0.84 -16.80 -14.18
CA PRO A 46 0.24 -17.40 -14.97
C PRO A 46 -0.09 -18.78 -15.51
N GLU A 47 -0.95 -19.54 -14.86
CA GLU A 47 -1.24 -20.95 -15.21
C GLU A 47 -2.66 -21.19 -15.73
N SER A 48 -3.59 -20.28 -15.47
CA SER A 48 -4.98 -20.42 -15.89
C SER A 48 -5.43 -19.27 -16.80
N ALA A 49 -6.51 -19.47 -17.52
CA ALA A 49 -7.11 -18.50 -18.43
C ALA A 49 -7.81 -17.31 -17.69
N LEU A 50 -7.49 -17.10 -16.42
CA LEU A 50 -8.15 -16.11 -15.58
C LEU A 50 -7.44 -14.75 -15.61
N LEU A 51 -8.24 -13.70 -15.69
CA LEU A 51 -7.86 -12.31 -15.45
C LEU A 51 -8.52 -11.86 -14.15
N ALA A 52 -7.74 -11.30 -13.23
CA ALA A 52 -8.26 -10.62 -12.05
C ALA A 52 -8.25 -9.10 -12.27
N SER A 53 -9.34 -8.45 -11.93
CA SER A 53 -9.48 -6.99 -11.98
C SER A 53 -9.88 -6.43 -10.63
N GLY A 54 -9.16 -5.44 -10.14
CA GLY A 54 -9.49 -4.69 -8.92
C GLY A 54 -10.09 -3.33 -9.25
N SER A 55 -11.09 -2.91 -8.49
CA SER A 55 -11.80 -1.65 -8.72
C SER A 55 -12.12 -0.90 -7.41
N TRP A 56 -12.38 0.39 -7.53
CA TRP A 56 -12.91 1.22 -6.45
C TRP A 56 -14.35 0.89 -6.08
N ASP A 57 -15.02 0.03 -6.85
CA ASP A 57 -16.33 -0.52 -6.46
C ASP A 57 -16.25 -1.54 -5.30
N LYS A 58 -15.07 -1.69 -4.69
CA LYS A 58 -14.76 -2.58 -3.58
C LYS A 58 -14.84 -4.07 -3.94
N THR A 59 -14.69 -4.36 -5.22
CA THR A 59 -14.69 -5.75 -5.68
C THR A 59 -13.42 -6.08 -6.47
N VAL A 60 -13.00 -7.32 -6.35
CA VAL A 60 -12.15 -7.96 -7.35
C VAL A 60 -13.02 -8.90 -8.15
N ARG A 61 -12.93 -8.85 -9.47
CA ARG A 61 -13.65 -9.75 -10.37
C ARG A 61 -12.67 -10.64 -11.09
N LEU A 62 -13.05 -11.90 -11.20
CA LEU A 62 -12.34 -12.90 -11.97
C LEU A 62 -13.06 -13.10 -13.30
N TRP A 63 -12.30 -13.14 -14.38
CA TRP A 63 -12.83 -13.24 -15.74
C TRP A 63 -12.14 -14.39 -16.47
N ASP A 64 -12.91 -15.22 -17.15
CA ASP A 64 -12.40 -16.16 -18.12
C ASP A 64 -12.32 -15.44 -19.48
N VAL A 65 -11.08 -15.21 -19.93
CA VAL A 65 -10.84 -14.37 -21.12
C VAL A 65 -10.83 -15.18 -22.40
N TYR A 66 -10.56 -16.49 -22.33
CA TYR A 66 -10.38 -17.34 -23.49
C TYR A 66 -11.65 -18.10 -23.89
N ASP A 67 -12.41 -18.57 -22.91
CA ASP A 67 -13.64 -19.35 -23.17
C ASP A 67 -14.87 -18.49 -23.45
N GLY A 68 -14.73 -17.16 -23.40
CA GLY A 68 -15.84 -16.23 -23.64
C GLY A 68 -16.97 -16.32 -22.59
N ARG A 69 -16.71 -16.96 -21.44
CA ARG A 69 -17.68 -17.07 -20.35
C ARG A 69 -17.88 -15.78 -19.59
N GLY A 70 -16.98 -14.82 -19.80
CA GLY A 70 -17.04 -13.54 -19.13
C GLY A 70 -16.66 -13.64 -17.64
N GLN A 71 -17.43 -12.96 -16.78
CA GLN A 71 -17.19 -12.96 -15.33
C GLN A 71 -17.49 -14.34 -14.72
N THR A 72 -16.51 -14.88 -14.00
CA THR A 72 -16.65 -16.14 -13.25
C THR A 72 -17.08 -15.88 -11.81
N ASP A 73 -16.31 -15.04 -11.08
CA ASP A 73 -16.51 -14.80 -9.66
C ASP A 73 -16.33 -13.34 -9.28
N VAL A 74 -16.87 -12.97 -8.10
CA VAL A 74 -16.74 -11.65 -7.48
C VAL A 74 -16.26 -11.82 -6.06
N LEU A 75 -15.14 -11.19 -5.73
CA LEU A 75 -14.56 -11.18 -4.38
C LEU A 75 -14.86 -9.83 -3.73
N PRO A 76 -15.78 -9.76 -2.76
CA PRO A 76 -16.16 -8.51 -2.13
C PRO A 76 -15.16 -8.10 -1.05
N HIS A 77 -14.95 -6.79 -0.93
CA HIS A 77 -14.10 -6.16 0.08
C HIS A 77 -14.84 -5.03 0.80
N ALA A 78 -14.34 -4.64 1.97
CA ALA A 78 -14.92 -3.52 2.72
C ALA A 78 -14.51 -2.14 2.15
N HIS A 79 -13.34 -2.09 1.54
CA HIS A 79 -12.71 -0.86 1.02
C HIS A 79 -12.31 -1.00 -0.44
N ASP A 80 -12.03 0.14 -1.07
CA ASP A 80 -11.63 0.23 -2.46
C ASP A 80 -10.38 -0.61 -2.72
N VAL A 81 -10.36 -1.35 -3.81
CA VAL A 81 -9.22 -2.17 -4.22
C VAL A 81 -8.24 -1.31 -5.01
N LEU A 82 -6.97 -1.37 -4.65
CA LEU A 82 -5.90 -0.58 -5.27
C LEU A 82 -4.95 -1.41 -6.12
N ALA A 83 -4.65 -2.63 -5.70
CA ALA A 83 -3.75 -3.51 -6.44
C ALA A 83 -4.16 -4.97 -6.30
N VAL A 84 -3.90 -5.73 -7.37
CA VAL A 84 -4.14 -7.18 -7.44
C VAL A 84 -2.91 -7.85 -8.04
N ALA A 85 -2.51 -8.99 -7.49
CA ALA A 85 -1.41 -9.79 -8.01
C ALA A 85 -1.70 -11.28 -7.86
N PHE A 86 -1.46 -12.06 -8.92
CA PHE A 86 -1.47 -13.52 -8.84
C PHE A 86 -0.14 -14.06 -8.32
N ARG A 87 -0.20 -15.13 -7.53
CA ARG A 87 0.96 -15.93 -7.19
C ARG A 87 1.42 -16.70 -8.44
N PRO A 88 2.73 -16.95 -8.61
CA PRO A 88 3.25 -17.63 -9.81
C PRO A 88 2.66 -19.01 -10.12
N ASP A 89 2.16 -19.72 -9.12
CA ASP A 89 1.45 -21.00 -9.28
C ASP A 89 -0.05 -20.87 -9.60
N GLY A 90 -0.54 -19.65 -9.79
CA GLY A 90 -1.95 -19.37 -10.11
C GLY A 90 -2.97 -19.65 -8.98
N LYS A 91 -2.53 -20.24 -7.86
CA LYS A 91 -3.43 -20.74 -6.80
C LYS A 91 -3.86 -19.71 -5.77
N GLN A 92 -3.27 -18.53 -5.83
CA GLN A 92 -3.58 -17.46 -4.87
C GLN A 92 -3.56 -16.09 -5.54
N VAL A 93 -4.44 -15.21 -5.09
CA VAL A 93 -4.51 -13.79 -5.49
C VAL A 93 -4.34 -12.92 -4.26
N ALA A 94 -3.37 -12.02 -4.29
CA ALA A 94 -3.21 -10.98 -3.29
C ALA A 94 -3.93 -9.71 -3.74
N VAL A 95 -4.70 -9.11 -2.84
CA VAL A 95 -5.52 -7.93 -3.07
C VAL A 95 -5.18 -6.87 -2.03
N ALA A 96 -4.67 -5.72 -2.44
CA ALA A 96 -4.43 -4.59 -1.56
C ALA A 96 -5.61 -3.62 -1.58
N THR A 97 -6.05 -3.20 -0.42
CA THR A 97 -7.19 -2.29 -0.23
C THR A 97 -6.76 -0.96 0.37
N LEU A 98 -7.65 0.04 0.25
CA LEU A 98 -7.41 1.43 0.66
C LEU A 98 -7.10 1.58 2.16
N ASP A 99 -7.56 0.68 3.00
CA ASP A 99 -7.29 0.65 4.45
C ASP A 99 -5.90 0.13 4.82
N GLY A 100 -5.10 -0.31 3.82
CA GLY A 100 -3.75 -0.81 4.01
C GLY A 100 -3.67 -2.28 4.41
N GLN A 101 -4.75 -3.03 4.23
CA GLN A 101 -4.78 -4.48 4.36
C GLN A 101 -4.47 -5.17 3.03
N ILE A 102 -3.93 -6.38 3.11
CA ILE A 102 -3.75 -7.26 1.97
C ILE A 102 -4.51 -8.55 2.23
N PHE A 103 -5.44 -8.85 1.35
CA PHE A 103 -6.26 -10.07 1.40
C PHE A 103 -5.67 -11.11 0.48
N LEU A 104 -5.59 -12.34 0.96
CA LEU A 104 -5.11 -13.49 0.20
C LEU A 104 -6.31 -14.38 -0.12
N TRP A 105 -6.64 -14.50 -1.40
CA TRP A 105 -7.78 -15.26 -1.89
C TRP A 105 -7.34 -16.47 -2.69
N LYS A 106 -8.12 -17.54 -2.61
CA LYS A 106 -8.00 -18.69 -3.49
C LYS A 106 -8.98 -18.50 -4.65
N PRO A 107 -8.49 -18.37 -5.90
CA PRO A 107 -9.35 -18.02 -7.04
C PRO A 107 -10.34 -19.14 -7.40
N ASP A 108 -9.97 -20.41 -7.24
CA ASP A 108 -10.79 -21.58 -7.62
C ASP A 108 -12.10 -21.66 -6.84
N ASP A 109 -12.06 -21.36 -5.55
CA ASP A 109 -13.19 -21.51 -4.64
C ASP A 109 -13.76 -20.14 -4.21
N ALA A 110 -13.20 -19.02 -4.70
CA ALA A 110 -13.48 -17.66 -4.25
C ALA A 110 -13.41 -17.51 -2.71
N ARG A 111 -12.48 -18.23 -2.07
CA ARG A 111 -12.35 -18.31 -0.63
C ARG A 111 -11.21 -17.45 -0.11
N LEU A 112 -11.48 -16.69 0.95
CA LEU A 112 -10.45 -15.94 1.67
C LEU A 112 -9.59 -16.91 2.49
N GLU A 113 -8.29 -16.95 2.22
CA GLU A 113 -7.31 -17.74 2.97
C GLU A 113 -6.75 -16.98 4.17
N GLY A 114 -6.61 -15.67 4.04
CA GLY A 114 -6.11 -14.84 5.12
C GLY A 114 -5.94 -13.38 4.77
N THR A 115 -5.54 -12.63 5.79
CA THR A 115 -5.28 -11.19 5.70
C THR A 115 -3.93 -10.84 6.32
N ILE A 116 -3.27 -9.84 5.74
CA ILE A 116 -2.03 -9.24 6.24
C ILE A 116 -2.35 -7.79 6.63
N GLU A 117 -2.11 -7.43 7.87
CA GLU A 117 -2.33 -6.09 8.43
C GLU A 117 -1.14 -5.17 8.13
N GLY A 118 -1.06 -4.66 6.91
CA GLY A 118 0.06 -3.82 6.47
C GLY A 118 0.01 -2.37 6.93
N ARG A 119 -1.10 -1.90 7.47
CA ARG A 119 -1.30 -0.51 7.88
C ARG A 119 -0.27 -0.03 8.91
N ARG A 120 0.12 -0.89 9.84
CA ARG A 120 1.12 -0.58 10.86
C ARG A 120 2.53 -0.55 10.29
N ASP A 121 2.77 -1.37 9.29
CA ASP A 121 4.10 -1.57 8.71
C ASP A 121 4.51 -0.39 7.81
N MET A 122 3.54 0.26 7.19
CA MET A 122 3.78 1.49 6.41
C MET A 122 3.99 2.73 7.29
N ALA A 123 3.59 2.67 8.57
CA ALA A 123 3.88 3.75 9.49
C ALA A 123 5.38 3.84 9.71
N GLY A 124 5.99 4.96 9.40
CA GLY A 124 7.32 5.32 9.92
C GLY A 124 7.32 5.26 11.45
N GLY A 125 8.46 4.91 12.05
CA GLY A 125 8.62 4.93 13.51
C GLY A 125 8.14 6.28 14.06
N LYS A 126 7.60 6.28 15.28
CA LYS A 126 7.18 7.51 15.96
C LYS A 126 8.40 8.40 16.14
N THR A 127 8.44 9.51 15.44
CA THR A 127 9.28 10.64 15.85
C THR A 127 8.59 11.33 17.02
N ILE A 128 9.37 11.72 18.03
CA ILE A 128 8.90 12.34 19.30
C ILE A 128 8.06 13.62 19.08
N GLY A 129 8.17 14.22 17.87
CA GLY A 129 7.41 15.42 17.46
C GLY A 129 6.10 15.18 16.74
N ASP A 130 5.68 13.95 16.54
CA ASP A 130 4.47 13.64 15.77
C ASP A 130 3.21 13.92 16.59
N LYS A 131 2.86 15.23 16.70
CA LYS A 131 1.58 15.65 17.24
C LYS A 131 0.49 15.04 16.39
N ARG A 132 -0.29 14.15 16.97
CA ARG A 132 -1.42 13.47 16.35
C ARG A 132 -2.46 14.48 15.90
N SER A 133 -2.37 14.96 14.66
CA SER A 133 -3.52 15.53 14.00
C SER A 133 -4.36 14.41 13.38
N ALA A 134 -5.68 14.52 13.43
CA ALA A 134 -6.60 13.52 12.84
C ALA A 134 -6.32 13.30 11.34
N SER A 135 -5.79 14.28 10.63
CA SER A 135 -5.38 14.22 9.23
C SER A 135 -4.15 13.35 8.98
N ASN A 136 -3.23 13.19 9.95
CA ASN A 136 -2.02 12.39 9.80
C ASN A 136 -2.20 10.91 10.12
N ILE A 137 -3.35 10.51 10.69
CA ILE A 137 -3.57 9.14 11.15
C ILE A 137 -3.99 8.21 10.02
N SER A 138 -4.62 8.70 8.96
CA SER A 138 -5.25 7.85 7.94
C SER A 138 -4.89 8.19 6.50
N ALA A 139 -4.46 9.41 6.22
CA ALA A 139 -4.15 9.82 4.86
C ALA A 139 -2.85 9.18 4.36
N GLY A 140 -2.97 8.25 3.44
CA GLY A 140 -1.86 7.85 2.59
C GLY A 140 -1.09 6.58 2.96
N LYS A 141 -1.56 5.76 3.91
CA LYS A 141 -0.92 4.47 4.24
C LYS A 141 -1.58 3.33 3.47
N THR A 142 -1.38 3.31 2.17
CA THR A 142 -1.99 2.33 1.27
C THR A 142 -0.95 1.67 0.39
N PHE A 143 -1.12 0.39 0.10
CA PHE A 143 -0.35 -0.30 -0.91
C PHE A 143 -0.98 -0.08 -2.28
N LYS A 144 -0.18 0.35 -3.24
CA LYS A 144 -0.60 0.58 -4.63
C LYS A 144 -0.03 -0.45 -5.60
N THR A 145 0.92 -1.25 -5.13
CA THR A 145 1.60 -2.23 -5.95
C THR A 145 1.90 -3.46 -5.11
N LEU A 146 1.61 -4.62 -5.67
CA LEU A 146 1.93 -5.93 -5.11
C LEU A 146 2.74 -6.72 -6.13
N ALA A 147 3.71 -7.48 -5.66
CA ALA A 147 4.48 -8.41 -6.48
C ALA A 147 4.88 -9.63 -5.66
N TYR A 148 4.58 -10.81 -6.16
CA TYR A 148 5.08 -12.04 -5.57
C TYR A 148 6.53 -12.32 -5.99
N SER A 149 7.27 -13.04 -5.16
CA SER A 149 8.53 -13.67 -5.54
C SER A 149 8.27 -14.83 -6.51
N ALA A 150 9.29 -15.23 -7.27
CA ALA A 150 9.15 -16.28 -8.29
C ALA A 150 8.73 -17.64 -7.72
N ASP A 151 9.06 -17.93 -6.47
CA ASP A 151 8.66 -19.13 -5.73
C ASP A 151 7.30 -18.99 -5.02
N GLY A 152 6.70 -17.79 -5.03
CA GLY A 152 5.41 -17.51 -4.39
C GLY A 152 5.44 -17.48 -2.85
N SER A 153 6.61 -17.59 -2.22
CA SER A 153 6.74 -17.59 -0.76
C SER A 153 6.68 -16.19 -0.16
N LEU A 154 7.15 -15.19 -0.91
CA LEU A 154 7.25 -13.81 -0.47
C LEU A 154 6.31 -12.90 -1.28
N LEU A 155 5.80 -11.87 -0.60
CA LEU A 155 5.01 -10.82 -1.20
C LEU A 155 5.65 -9.46 -0.91
N LEU A 156 5.98 -8.71 -1.97
CA LEU A 156 6.43 -7.34 -1.88
C LEU A 156 5.23 -6.41 -2.02
N ALA A 157 5.13 -5.44 -1.15
CA ALA A 157 4.07 -4.44 -1.16
C ALA A 157 4.66 -3.04 -1.09
N GLY A 158 4.37 -2.22 -2.09
CA GLY A 158 4.77 -0.82 -2.18
C GLY A 158 3.57 0.11 -2.31
N GLY A 159 3.72 1.35 -1.87
CA GLY A 159 2.62 2.30 -1.94
C GLY A 159 3.01 3.73 -1.58
N ASN A 160 2.11 4.46 -0.95
CA ASN A 160 2.35 5.85 -0.56
C ASN A 160 3.34 6.00 0.62
N GLY A 161 3.77 4.88 1.22
CA GLY A 161 4.79 4.89 2.26
C GLY A 161 6.19 5.16 1.69
N LYS A 162 7.12 5.57 2.56
CA LYS A 162 8.54 5.77 2.24
C LYS A 162 9.32 4.45 2.16
N SER A 163 8.65 3.31 2.17
CA SER A 163 9.28 1.99 2.23
C SER A 163 8.48 0.94 1.48
N VAL A 164 9.18 -0.05 0.96
CA VAL A 164 8.62 -1.30 0.46
C VAL A 164 8.65 -2.33 1.59
N CYS A 165 7.53 -3.00 1.81
CA CYS A 165 7.39 -4.05 2.80
C CYS A 165 7.47 -5.41 2.12
N MET A 166 8.19 -6.35 2.72
CA MET A 166 8.30 -7.73 2.28
C MET A 166 7.66 -8.64 3.33
N TYR A 167 6.67 -9.39 2.92
CA TYR A 167 5.89 -10.29 3.76
C TYR A 167 6.18 -11.75 3.43
N ASP A 168 6.19 -12.60 4.45
CA ASP A 168 6.03 -14.03 4.31
C ASP A 168 4.54 -14.34 4.08
N VAL A 169 4.25 -15.03 2.99
CA VAL A 169 2.87 -15.35 2.60
C VAL A 169 2.28 -16.41 3.52
N ALA A 170 3.06 -17.42 3.89
CA ALA A 170 2.61 -18.51 4.75
C ALA A 170 2.38 -18.05 6.20
N GLY A 171 3.35 -17.33 6.77
CA GLY A 171 3.26 -16.80 8.14
C GLY A 171 2.44 -15.50 8.24
N ARG A 172 2.10 -14.87 7.10
CA ARG A 172 1.38 -13.58 7.04
C ARG A 172 2.05 -12.49 7.88
N ALA A 173 3.39 -12.52 7.93
CA ALA A 173 4.19 -11.67 8.78
C ALA A 173 5.12 -10.79 7.96
N LEU A 174 5.37 -9.57 8.45
CA LEU A 174 6.39 -8.69 7.89
C LEU A 174 7.77 -9.27 8.18
N LEU A 175 8.52 -9.59 7.12
CA LEU A 175 9.91 -10.05 7.23
C LEU A 175 10.89 -8.89 7.21
N ARG A 176 10.70 -7.97 6.28
CA ARG A 176 11.64 -6.87 6.09
C ARG A 176 10.96 -5.63 5.52
N LYS A 177 11.50 -4.49 5.90
CA LYS A 177 11.10 -3.18 5.40
C LYS A 177 12.30 -2.50 4.76
N PHE A 178 12.16 -2.10 3.50
CA PHE A 178 13.20 -1.42 2.73
C PHE A 178 12.85 0.06 2.62
N PRO A 179 13.60 0.97 3.25
CA PRO A 179 13.38 2.40 3.07
C PRO A 179 13.80 2.81 1.66
N LEU A 180 12.89 3.45 0.92
CA LEU A 180 13.12 3.93 -0.45
C LEU A 180 13.76 5.31 -0.50
N SER A 181 13.52 6.13 0.51
CA SER A 181 14.02 7.50 0.58
C SER A 181 14.59 7.77 1.96
N SER A 182 15.86 8.10 2.00
CA SER A 182 16.53 8.71 3.14
C SER A 182 16.82 10.18 2.85
N SER A 183 15.94 10.90 2.15
CA SER A 183 16.12 12.32 1.90
C SER A 183 16.01 13.07 3.24
N LYS A 184 17.10 13.03 3.99
CA LYS A 184 17.27 13.84 5.20
C LYS A 184 17.08 15.33 4.94
N ALA A 185 17.23 15.76 3.68
CA ALA A 185 17.05 17.15 3.30
C ALA A 185 15.61 17.65 3.45
N MET A 186 14.59 16.85 3.11
CA MET A 186 13.19 17.28 3.30
C MET A 186 12.68 17.05 4.73
N ASP A 187 13.03 15.93 5.34
CA ASP A 187 12.65 15.67 6.74
C ASP A 187 13.39 16.64 7.68
N GLY A 188 14.66 16.95 7.42
CA GLY A 188 15.41 17.97 8.15
C GLY A 188 14.91 19.39 7.91
N THR A 189 14.41 19.70 6.72
CA THR A 189 13.83 21.03 6.44
C THR A 189 12.48 21.21 7.14
N ILE A 190 11.67 20.15 7.26
CA ILE A 190 10.39 20.17 7.99
C ILE A 190 10.64 20.26 9.50
N GLU A 191 11.66 19.57 10.03
CA GLU A 191 12.06 19.68 11.43
C GLU A 191 12.66 21.07 11.76
N GLN A 192 13.39 21.68 10.83
CA GLN A 192 13.93 23.03 10.96
C GLN A 192 12.87 24.13 10.80
N LEU A 193 11.76 23.85 10.15
CA LEU A 193 10.62 24.76 9.99
C LEU A 193 9.62 24.67 11.16
N ASP A 194 9.86 23.84 12.16
CA ASP A 194 9.07 23.88 13.39
C ASP A 194 9.43 25.15 14.16
N SER A 195 8.48 26.09 14.16
CA SER A 195 8.62 27.43 14.78
C SER A 195 8.97 27.36 16.29
N ASN A 196 8.80 26.20 16.93
CA ASN A 196 9.17 26.00 18.33
C ASN A 196 10.64 25.64 18.50
N ARG A 197 11.36 25.30 17.41
CA ARG A 197 12.78 24.91 17.43
C ARG A 197 13.69 25.85 16.67
N VAL A 198 13.12 26.84 15.99
CA VAL A 198 13.88 27.83 15.22
C VAL A 198 13.75 29.19 15.92
N THR A 199 14.87 29.76 16.34
CA THR A 199 14.95 31.12 16.83
C THR A 199 15.51 32.05 15.76
N ASP A 200 15.42 33.36 15.93
CA ASP A 200 16.02 34.35 15.01
C ASP A 200 17.55 34.17 14.86
N ALA A 201 18.19 33.45 15.78
CA ALA A 201 19.61 33.11 15.73
C ALA A 201 19.92 31.72 15.12
N GLY A 202 18.89 30.94 14.72
CA GLY A 202 19.02 29.59 14.14
C GLY A 202 18.35 28.51 14.99
N PRO A 203 18.54 27.22 14.59
CA PRO A 203 18.02 26.09 15.34
C PRO A 203 18.55 26.04 16.77
N LEU A 204 17.69 25.78 17.73
CA LEU A 204 18.02 25.73 19.17
C LEU A 204 19.16 24.74 19.48
N ASP A 205 19.25 23.65 18.76
CA ASP A 205 20.28 22.60 18.94
C ASP A 205 21.69 23.03 18.50
N LEU A 206 21.81 24.16 17.80
CA LEU A 206 23.09 24.69 17.29
C LEU A 206 23.56 25.95 18.07
N LEU A 207 22.78 26.43 19.03
CA LEU A 207 23.19 27.58 19.85
C LEU A 207 24.19 27.13 20.90
N PRO A 208 25.37 27.77 21.01
CA PRO A 208 26.32 27.49 22.05
C PRO A 208 25.73 27.94 23.43
N GLY A 209 25.36 26.98 24.24
CA GLY A 209 24.80 27.22 25.58
C GLY A 209 23.53 26.45 25.92
N GLY A 210 23.04 25.57 25.02
CA GLY A 210 21.89 24.69 25.29
C GLY A 210 22.30 23.36 25.95
N SER A 211 23.18 23.38 26.98
CA SER A 211 23.33 22.25 27.88
C SER A 211 22.45 22.49 29.10
N ASP A 212 21.57 21.53 29.32
CA ASP A 212 20.68 21.43 30.48
C ASP A 212 21.47 21.53 31.81
N ASP A 213 21.59 22.74 32.32
CA ASP A 213 21.94 23.00 33.71
C ASP A 213 20.68 23.55 34.41
N ASP A 214 19.63 22.74 34.44
CA ASP A 214 18.61 22.88 35.49
C ASP A 214 19.11 22.19 36.76
N GLU A 215 20.15 22.77 37.37
CA GLU A 215 20.46 22.48 38.76
C GLU A 215 19.39 23.07 39.67
N ASP A 216 18.76 22.16 40.39
CA ASP A 216 17.86 22.34 41.51
C ASP A 216 18.27 23.52 42.43
N ASP A 217 17.62 24.67 42.26
CA ASP A 217 17.60 25.68 43.32
C ASP A 217 16.29 25.57 44.14
N ASN A 218 16.22 24.50 44.93
CA ASN A 218 15.23 24.36 46.00
C ASN A 218 15.93 24.46 47.35
N GLY A 219 16.60 25.58 47.55
CA GLY A 219 17.31 25.90 48.75
C GLY A 219 16.78 27.15 49.48
N LEU A 220 16.05 26.93 50.55
CA LEU A 220 15.94 27.82 51.71
C LEU A 220 15.34 29.23 51.57
N ARG A 221 14.05 29.34 51.86
CA ARG A 221 13.58 30.48 52.67
C ARG A 221 12.75 30.01 53.86
N ARG A 222 13.43 29.64 54.93
CA ARG A 222 12.89 29.82 56.29
C ARG A 222 13.39 31.16 56.76
N GLY A 223 12.60 32.20 56.59
CA GLY A 223 12.73 33.51 57.18
C GLY A 223 11.99 33.58 58.50
N ALA A 224 12.65 33.96 59.51
CA ALA A 224 12.21 34.26 60.85
C ALA A 224 11.21 35.44 60.90
N ARG A 225 10.27 35.31 61.78
CA ARG A 225 9.64 36.31 62.67
C ARG A 225 8.69 35.52 63.55
N GLY A 226 8.76 35.63 64.77
CA GLY A 226 8.87 36.58 65.85
C GLY A 226 7.66 36.45 66.70
#